data_f47c1ccfe8d23062ae90ad600152148d
#
_entry.id   f47c1ccfe8d23062ae90ad600152148d
#
_cell.length_a   1.000
_cell.length_b   1.000
_cell.length_c   1.000
_cell.angle_alpha   90.00
_cell.angle_beta   90.00
_cell.angle_gamma   90.00
#
_symmetry.space_group_name_H-M   'P 1'
#
loop_
_entity.id
_entity.type
_entity.pdbx_description
1 polymer ?
#
loop_
_entity_poly.entity_id
_entity_poly.type
_entity_poly.pdbx_seq_one_letter_code
_entity_poly.pdbx_strand_id
1 'polypeptide(L)'
;MIHTVLFDLDGTLTDSREGIVNSVKYAIEKLGGPMPDQQTLLKFIGPPLQDSFMEYCGYDAETAARGVDIFRERYVPIGQYENMAAPGMKELLERLKARGYVLALASSKPEALCISICERFGFTPSMASVTGSPAGSNGDKADVIRSVLDRLGLTDADLSTILMVGD
;
A
#
# COMPACT_ATOMS: atom_id res chain seq x y z
N MET A 1 19.23 7.29 18.23
CA MET A 1 19.25 5.82 17.95
C MET A 1 17.87 5.47 17.41
N ILE A 2 17.74 4.63 16.36
CA ILE A 2 16.44 4.22 15.83
C ILE A 2 15.75 3.25 16.80
N HIS A 3 14.49 3.50 17.09
CA HIS A 3 13.63 2.66 17.94
C HIS A 3 12.37 2.18 17.21
N THR A 4 11.87 2.95 16.26
CA THR A 4 10.65 2.66 15.52
C THR A 4 10.95 2.52 14.04
N VAL A 5 10.41 1.48 13.40
CA VAL A 5 10.54 1.26 11.96
C VAL A 5 9.15 1.18 11.35
N LEU A 6 8.88 2.10 10.44
CA LEU A 6 7.67 2.13 9.63
C LEU A 6 7.97 1.45 8.29
N PHE A 7 7.10 0.56 7.86
CA PHE A 7 7.22 -0.12 6.57
C PHE A 7 6.09 0.29 5.64
N ASP A 8 6.41 0.48 4.37
CA ASP A 8 5.39 0.42 3.33
C ASP A 8 4.99 -1.03 3.05
N LEU A 9 3.91 -1.23 2.30
CA LEU A 9 3.38 -2.56 1.97
C LEU A 9 3.78 -2.98 0.55
N ASP A 10 3.20 -2.31 -0.44
CA ASP A 10 3.36 -2.66 -1.85
C ASP A 10 4.77 -2.31 -2.34
N GLY A 11 5.48 -3.26 -2.92
CA GLY A 11 6.88 -3.10 -3.34
C GLY A 11 7.92 -3.24 -2.22
N THR A 12 7.50 -3.30 -0.94
CA THR A 12 8.38 -3.38 0.23
C THR A 12 8.17 -4.69 0.99
N LEU A 13 7.07 -4.84 1.73
CA LEU A 13 6.75 -6.09 2.44
C LEU A 13 6.20 -7.16 1.50
N THR A 14 5.52 -6.74 0.43
CA THR A 14 4.88 -7.65 -0.53
C THR A 14 5.13 -7.23 -1.97
N ASP A 15 5.11 -8.21 -2.87
CA ASP A 15 5.06 -8.02 -4.31
C ASP A 15 3.62 -8.17 -4.80
N SER A 16 2.93 -7.04 -4.94
CA SER A 16 1.54 -6.94 -5.37
C SER A 16 1.37 -6.62 -6.86
N ARG A 17 2.47 -6.64 -7.63
CA ARG A 17 2.50 -6.23 -9.05
C ARG A 17 1.45 -6.93 -9.89
N GLU A 18 1.32 -8.25 -9.76
CA GLU A 18 0.37 -9.04 -10.56
C GLU A 18 -1.06 -8.59 -10.31
N GLY A 19 -1.49 -8.52 -9.06
CA GLY A 19 -2.86 -8.16 -8.69
C GLY A 19 -3.23 -6.74 -9.08
N ILE A 20 -2.32 -5.78 -8.89
CA ILE A 20 -2.54 -4.38 -9.26
C ILE A 20 -2.63 -4.27 -10.79
N VAL A 21 -1.65 -4.77 -11.53
CA VAL A 21 -1.60 -4.67 -12.99
C VAL A 21 -2.81 -5.34 -13.64
N ASN A 22 -3.19 -6.54 -13.21
CA ASN A 22 -4.36 -7.24 -13.74
C ASN A 22 -5.66 -6.47 -13.46
N SER A 23 -5.78 -5.82 -12.29
CA SER A 23 -6.97 -5.04 -11.95
C SER A 23 -7.02 -3.68 -12.67
N VAL A 24 -5.87 -3.07 -12.95
CA VAL A 24 -5.77 -1.88 -13.81
C VAL A 24 -6.19 -2.22 -15.24
N LYS A 25 -5.66 -3.32 -15.81
CA LYS A 25 -6.06 -3.79 -17.15
C LYS A 25 -7.57 -4.00 -17.23
N TYR A 26 -8.14 -4.70 -16.26
CA TYR A 26 -9.59 -4.91 -16.18
C TYR A 26 -10.37 -3.58 -16.19
N ALA A 27 -9.93 -2.59 -15.42
CA ALA A 27 -10.58 -1.29 -15.38
C ALA A 27 -10.51 -0.56 -16.74
N ILE A 28 -9.33 -0.55 -17.37
CA ILE A 28 -9.13 0.09 -18.68
C ILE A 28 -9.98 -0.57 -19.77
N GLU A 29 -10.01 -1.90 -19.80
CA GLU A 29 -10.85 -2.67 -20.74
C GLU A 29 -12.34 -2.34 -20.58
N LYS A 30 -12.83 -2.27 -19.35
CA LYS A 30 -14.22 -1.91 -19.05
C LYS A 30 -14.56 -0.46 -19.43
N LEU A 31 -13.59 0.45 -19.33
CA LEU A 31 -13.75 1.84 -19.76
C LEU A 31 -13.62 2.02 -21.28
N GLY A 32 -13.16 1.00 -22.01
CA GLY A 32 -12.96 1.05 -23.46
C GLY A 32 -11.77 1.93 -23.89
N GLY A 33 -10.83 2.19 -23.00
CA GLY A 33 -9.62 2.98 -23.29
C GLY A 33 -8.49 2.16 -23.92
N PRO A 34 -7.48 2.81 -24.49
CA PRO A 34 -6.31 2.15 -25.03
C PRO A 34 -5.48 1.55 -23.89
N MET A 35 -5.00 0.32 -24.08
CA MET A 35 -4.17 -0.37 -23.08
C MET A 35 -2.74 0.18 -23.10
N PRO A 36 -2.22 0.74 -22.00
CA PRO A 36 -0.84 1.14 -21.88
C PRO A 36 0.12 -0.05 -21.99
N ASP A 37 1.39 0.25 -22.30
CA ASP A 37 2.45 -0.76 -22.27
C ASP A 37 2.73 -1.26 -20.85
N GLN A 38 3.48 -2.37 -20.76
CA GLN A 38 3.77 -3.01 -19.48
C GLN A 38 4.56 -2.10 -18.52
N GLN A 39 5.44 -1.25 -19.02
CA GLN A 39 6.21 -0.34 -18.16
C GLN A 39 5.33 0.75 -17.55
N THR A 40 4.39 1.27 -18.33
CA THR A 40 3.41 2.24 -17.87
C THR A 40 2.45 1.61 -16.85
N LEU A 41 2.01 0.37 -17.07
CA LEU A 41 1.16 -0.34 -16.12
C LEU A 41 1.84 -0.55 -14.75
N LEU A 42 3.15 -0.76 -14.71
CA LEU A 42 3.90 -0.88 -13.46
C LEU A 42 3.95 0.42 -12.65
N LYS A 43 3.78 1.59 -13.28
CA LYS A 43 3.72 2.89 -12.58
C LYS A 43 2.46 3.11 -11.76
N PHE A 44 1.45 2.26 -11.91
CA PHE A 44 0.26 2.26 -11.03
C PHE A 44 0.51 1.70 -9.63
N ILE A 45 1.70 1.13 -9.39
CA ILE A 45 2.06 0.56 -8.10
C ILE A 45 2.65 1.67 -7.23
N GLY A 46 2.02 1.95 -6.09
CA GLY A 46 2.44 2.98 -5.14
C GLY A 46 1.59 4.25 -5.16
N PRO A 47 1.52 4.99 -6.27
CA PRO A 47 0.74 6.23 -6.35
C PRO A 47 -0.76 6.02 -6.18
N PRO A 48 -1.53 7.08 -5.81
CA PRO A 48 -2.98 7.05 -5.83
C PRO A 48 -3.52 6.67 -7.21
N LEU A 49 -4.44 5.70 -7.26
CA LEU A 49 -4.94 5.13 -8.52
C LEU A 49 -5.63 6.17 -9.41
N GLN A 50 -6.38 7.11 -8.81
CA GLN A 50 -7.07 8.15 -9.57
C GLN A 50 -6.08 9.03 -10.32
N ASP A 51 -5.01 9.46 -9.65
CA ASP A 51 -3.96 10.27 -10.26
C ASP A 51 -3.25 9.49 -11.37
N SER A 52 -2.98 8.20 -11.14
CA SER A 52 -2.37 7.32 -12.13
C SER A 52 -3.25 7.14 -13.37
N PHE A 53 -4.56 6.97 -13.23
CA PHE A 53 -5.48 6.92 -14.37
C PHE A 53 -5.52 8.24 -15.16
N MET A 54 -5.49 9.39 -14.46
CA MET A 54 -5.43 10.69 -15.12
C MET A 54 -4.10 10.88 -15.88
N GLU A 55 -2.98 10.56 -15.23
CA GLU A 55 -1.63 10.80 -15.78
C GLU A 55 -1.30 9.82 -16.91
N TYR A 56 -1.54 8.51 -16.73
CA TYR A 56 -1.05 7.48 -17.65
C TYR A 56 -2.08 7.06 -18.70
N CYS A 57 -3.39 7.28 -18.45
CA CYS A 57 -4.44 6.98 -19.42
C CYS A 57 -5.06 8.24 -20.03
N GLY A 58 -4.71 9.43 -19.54
CA GLY A 58 -5.28 10.70 -20.01
C GLY A 58 -6.76 10.87 -19.69
N TYR A 59 -7.28 10.17 -18.67
CA TYR A 59 -8.67 10.28 -18.27
C TYR A 59 -8.93 11.58 -17.52
N ASP A 60 -10.14 12.12 -17.69
CA ASP A 60 -10.63 13.20 -16.81
C ASP A 60 -10.91 12.65 -15.38
N ALA A 61 -11.13 13.55 -14.43
CA ALA A 61 -11.33 13.19 -13.03
C ALA A 61 -12.53 12.26 -12.80
N GLU A 62 -13.62 12.41 -13.57
CA GLU A 62 -14.82 11.58 -13.47
C GLU A 62 -14.54 10.16 -13.99
N THR A 63 -13.95 10.05 -15.16
CA THR A 63 -13.55 8.76 -15.75
C THR A 63 -12.52 8.05 -14.91
N ALA A 64 -11.53 8.77 -14.37
CA ALA A 64 -10.52 8.21 -13.47
C ALA A 64 -11.15 7.68 -12.17
N ALA A 65 -12.10 8.41 -11.56
CA ALA A 65 -12.84 7.93 -10.39
C ALA A 65 -13.62 6.64 -10.69
N ARG A 66 -14.31 6.57 -11.83
CA ARG A 66 -14.98 5.34 -12.30
C ARG A 66 -13.98 4.21 -12.51
N GLY A 67 -12.79 4.52 -13.04
CA GLY A 67 -11.70 3.55 -13.20
C GLY A 67 -11.27 2.94 -11.86
N VAL A 68 -11.18 3.76 -10.81
CA VAL A 68 -10.87 3.28 -9.45
C VAL A 68 -11.96 2.33 -8.93
N ASP A 69 -13.23 2.64 -9.14
CA ASP A 69 -14.32 1.77 -8.69
C ASP A 69 -14.31 0.42 -9.43
N ILE A 70 -14.12 0.44 -10.76
CA ILE A 70 -14.00 -0.78 -11.57
C ILE A 70 -12.75 -1.58 -11.19
N PHE A 71 -11.62 -0.91 -10.90
CA PHE A 71 -10.42 -1.57 -10.38
C PHE A 71 -10.75 -2.34 -9.09
N ARG A 72 -11.50 -1.72 -8.16
CA ARG A 72 -11.88 -2.34 -6.88
C ARG A 72 -12.79 -3.55 -7.07
N GLU A 73 -13.67 -3.57 -8.07
CA GLU A 73 -14.52 -4.72 -8.39
C GLU A 73 -13.72 -6.02 -8.59
N ARG A 74 -12.52 -5.91 -9.18
CA ARG A 74 -11.63 -7.05 -9.39
C ARG A 74 -10.61 -7.19 -8.26
N TYR A 75 -10.03 -6.07 -7.81
CA TYR A 75 -8.93 -6.10 -6.87
C TYR A 75 -9.34 -6.69 -5.51
N VAL A 76 -10.50 -6.28 -4.99
CA VAL A 76 -10.97 -6.74 -3.67
C VAL A 76 -11.24 -8.25 -3.64
N PRO A 77 -11.99 -8.87 -4.57
CA PRO A 77 -12.25 -10.31 -4.51
C PRO A 77 -11.10 -11.18 -5.06
N ILE A 78 -10.23 -10.65 -5.91
CA ILE A 78 -9.23 -11.46 -6.64
C ILE A 78 -7.81 -10.86 -6.50
N GLY A 79 -7.61 -9.62 -6.92
CA GLY A 79 -6.29 -9.04 -7.11
C GLY A 79 -5.47 -8.93 -5.81
N GLN A 80 -6.10 -8.68 -4.66
CA GLN A 80 -5.40 -8.66 -3.38
C GLN A 80 -4.75 -10.01 -3.02
N TYR A 81 -5.23 -11.11 -3.61
CA TYR A 81 -4.69 -12.46 -3.41
C TYR A 81 -3.63 -12.83 -4.45
N GLU A 82 -3.56 -12.12 -5.57
CA GLU A 82 -2.45 -12.17 -6.55
C GLU A 82 -1.27 -11.32 -6.02
N ASN A 83 -0.76 -11.72 -4.85
CA ASN A 83 0.24 -11.01 -4.07
C ASN A 83 1.12 -12.01 -3.32
N MET A 84 2.40 -11.72 -3.19
CA MET A 84 3.38 -12.56 -2.51
C MET A 84 4.15 -11.76 -1.46
N ALA A 85 4.42 -12.37 -0.30
CA ALA A 85 5.34 -11.78 0.66
C ALA A 85 6.76 -11.72 0.08
N ALA A 86 7.47 -10.64 0.32
CA ALA A 86 8.89 -10.58 -0.03
C ALA A 86 9.67 -11.68 0.72
N PRO A 87 10.59 -12.38 0.04
CA PRO A 87 11.31 -13.49 0.65
C PRO A 87 12.01 -13.11 1.96
N GLY A 88 11.82 -13.89 3.03
CA GLY A 88 12.43 -13.65 4.34
C GLY A 88 11.84 -12.49 5.14
N MET A 89 10.78 -11.84 4.65
CA MET A 89 10.24 -10.65 5.30
C MET A 89 9.60 -10.97 6.66
N LYS A 90 8.85 -12.06 6.75
CA LYS A 90 8.25 -12.47 8.03
C LYS A 90 9.31 -12.67 9.12
N GLU A 91 10.35 -13.43 8.80
CA GLU A 91 11.46 -13.70 9.70
C GLU A 91 12.23 -12.43 10.07
N LEU A 92 12.37 -11.49 9.14
CA LEU A 92 12.98 -10.18 9.40
C LEU A 92 12.15 -9.38 10.43
N LEU A 93 10.84 -9.30 10.25
CA LEU A 93 9.96 -8.60 11.17
C LEU A 93 10.00 -9.21 12.57
N GLU A 94 9.93 -10.53 12.67
CA GLU A 94 10.04 -11.26 13.94
C GLU A 94 11.38 -10.96 14.65
N ARG A 95 12.50 -10.98 13.91
CA ARG A 95 13.81 -10.67 14.44
C ARG A 95 13.97 -9.23 14.89
N LEU A 96 13.42 -8.27 14.16
CA LEU A 96 13.43 -6.86 14.55
C LEU A 96 12.61 -6.64 15.83
N LYS A 97 11.41 -7.23 15.91
CA LYS A 97 10.59 -7.20 17.12
C LYS A 97 11.32 -7.81 18.32
N ALA A 98 11.96 -8.97 18.15
CA ALA A 98 12.72 -9.63 19.21
C ALA A 98 13.91 -8.80 19.70
N ARG A 99 14.43 -7.87 18.88
CA ARG A 99 15.47 -6.90 19.25
C ARG A 99 14.94 -5.63 19.90
N GLY A 100 13.64 -5.55 20.13
CA GLY A 100 13.00 -4.43 20.82
C GLY A 100 12.60 -3.26 19.93
N TYR A 101 12.65 -3.39 18.59
CA TYR A 101 12.12 -2.37 17.69
C TYR A 101 10.59 -2.37 17.71
N VAL A 102 10.00 -1.18 17.70
CA VAL A 102 8.57 -0.98 17.44
C VAL A 102 8.38 -0.97 15.93
N LEU A 103 7.55 -1.88 15.40
CA LEU A 103 7.31 -1.99 13.96
C LEU A 103 5.88 -1.58 13.65
N ALA A 104 5.69 -0.80 12.61
CA ALA A 104 4.35 -0.43 12.14
C ALA A 104 4.30 -0.38 10.60
N LEU A 105 3.11 -0.61 10.07
CA LEU A 105 2.82 -0.40 8.65
C LEU A 105 2.30 1.04 8.44
N ALA A 106 2.78 1.69 7.38
CA ALA A 106 2.29 2.96 6.87
C ALA A 106 2.16 2.87 5.34
N SER A 107 0.95 2.62 4.83
CA SER A 107 0.70 2.43 3.40
C SER A 107 -0.41 3.34 2.88
N SER A 108 -0.26 3.86 1.66
CA SER A 108 -1.33 4.60 0.95
C SER A 108 -2.50 3.70 0.52
N LYS A 109 -2.33 2.38 0.60
CA LYS A 109 -3.40 1.41 0.36
C LYS A 109 -4.52 1.54 1.41
N PRO A 110 -5.81 1.32 1.07
CA PRO A 110 -6.89 1.29 2.03
C PRO A 110 -6.62 0.37 3.23
N GLU A 111 -6.85 0.87 4.45
CA GLU A 111 -6.47 0.19 5.70
C GLU A 111 -7.04 -1.23 5.81
N ALA A 112 -8.30 -1.44 5.41
CA ALA A 112 -8.90 -2.77 5.44
C ALA A 112 -8.12 -3.81 4.60
N LEU A 113 -7.57 -3.39 3.46
CA LEU A 113 -6.73 -4.24 2.61
C LEU A 113 -5.36 -4.47 3.25
N CYS A 114 -4.77 -3.45 3.88
CA CYS A 114 -3.52 -3.59 4.63
C CYS A 114 -3.64 -4.65 5.73
N ILE A 115 -4.72 -4.59 6.51
CA ILE A 115 -5.01 -5.54 7.59
C ILE A 115 -5.13 -6.96 7.01
N SER A 116 -5.97 -7.15 5.99
CA SER A 116 -6.19 -8.47 5.36
C SER A 116 -4.89 -9.07 4.82
N ILE A 117 -4.04 -8.27 4.16
CA ILE A 117 -2.75 -8.72 3.61
C ILE A 117 -1.76 -9.05 4.72
N CYS A 118 -1.65 -8.21 5.77
CA CYS A 118 -0.77 -8.48 6.90
C CYS A 118 -1.18 -9.74 7.68
N GLU A 119 -2.47 -10.00 7.84
CA GLU A 119 -2.99 -11.23 8.45
C GLU A 119 -2.63 -12.45 7.60
N ARG A 120 -2.88 -12.38 6.30
CA ARG A 120 -2.60 -13.47 5.36
C ARG A 120 -1.13 -13.90 5.39
N PHE A 121 -0.20 -12.95 5.44
CA PHE A 121 1.24 -13.25 5.43
C PHE A 121 1.85 -13.43 6.84
N GLY A 122 1.02 -13.32 7.90
CA GLY A 122 1.46 -13.48 9.27
C GLY A 122 2.36 -12.35 9.77
N PHE A 123 2.21 -11.13 9.25
CA PHE A 123 2.96 -9.95 9.68
C PHE A 123 2.36 -9.29 10.93
N THR A 124 1.03 -9.39 11.10
CA THR A 124 0.28 -8.74 12.18
C THR A 124 0.87 -8.98 13.58
N PRO A 125 1.32 -10.20 13.96
CA PRO A 125 1.89 -10.40 15.29
C PRO A 125 3.17 -9.59 15.56
N SER A 126 3.87 -9.16 14.51
CA SER A 126 5.10 -8.36 14.62
C SER A 126 4.83 -6.85 14.63
N MET A 127 3.65 -6.40 14.22
CA MET A 127 3.30 -4.99 14.08
C MET A 127 2.63 -4.44 15.34
N ALA A 128 3.08 -3.26 15.79
CA ALA A 128 2.39 -2.47 16.81
C ALA A 128 1.17 -1.73 16.23
N SER A 129 1.22 -1.37 14.95
CA SER A 129 0.10 -0.78 14.21
C SER A 129 0.15 -1.19 12.75
N VAL A 130 -1.02 -1.50 12.16
CA VAL A 130 -1.21 -1.64 10.72
C VAL A 130 -2.10 -0.49 10.27
N THR A 131 -1.50 0.48 9.61
CA THR A 131 -2.17 1.72 9.24
C THR A 131 -2.13 1.89 7.73
N GLY A 132 -3.30 2.06 7.16
CA GLY A 132 -3.51 2.37 5.76
C GLY A 132 -4.25 3.69 5.60
N SER A 133 -4.55 4.04 4.35
CA SER A 133 -5.35 5.21 4.05
C SER A 133 -6.80 5.01 4.53
N PRO A 134 -7.44 6.03 5.13
CA PRO A 134 -8.85 5.98 5.46
C PRO A 134 -9.73 5.78 4.22
N ALA A 135 -10.89 5.17 4.41
CA ALA A 135 -11.87 5.02 3.32
C ALA A 135 -12.26 6.40 2.75
N GLY A 136 -12.20 6.55 1.43
CA GLY A 136 -12.55 7.80 0.74
C GLY A 136 -11.47 8.89 0.76
N SER A 137 -10.29 8.64 1.32
CA SER A 137 -9.14 9.57 1.23
C SER A 137 -8.33 9.36 -0.04
N ASN A 138 -7.54 10.37 -0.41
CA ASN A 138 -6.63 10.29 -1.56
C ASN A 138 -5.36 9.48 -1.29
N GLY A 139 -5.22 8.90 -0.09
CA GLY A 139 -4.07 8.06 0.26
C GLY A 139 -2.76 8.81 0.44
N ASP A 140 -2.79 10.09 0.88
CA ASP A 140 -1.58 10.86 1.15
C ASP A 140 -0.71 10.15 2.19
N LYS A 141 0.52 9.85 1.80
CA LYS A 141 1.48 9.12 2.64
C LYS A 141 1.82 9.90 3.93
N ALA A 142 1.89 11.22 3.87
CA ALA A 142 2.19 12.05 5.04
C ALA A 142 1.07 11.96 6.08
N ASP A 143 -0.19 11.94 5.64
CA ASP A 143 -1.34 11.80 6.54
C ASP A 143 -1.40 10.40 7.18
N VAL A 144 -1.06 9.38 6.39
CA VAL A 144 -0.96 8.00 6.92
C VAL A 144 0.15 7.91 7.97
N ILE A 145 1.33 8.49 7.71
CA ILE A 145 2.44 8.50 8.68
C ILE A 145 2.02 9.23 9.96
N ARG A 146 1.38 10.39 9.88
CA ARG A 146 0.84 11.09 11.07
C ARG A 146 -0.10 10.20 11.86
N SER A 147 -1.02 9.51 11.18
CA SER A 147 -1.94 8.56 11.82
C SER A 147 -1.20 7.42 12.55
N VAL A 148 -0.09 6.93 11.99
CA VAL A 148 0.77 5.94 12.68
C VAL A 148 1.38 6.53 13.94
N LEU A 149 1.94 7.75 13.85
CA LEU A 149 2.56 8.42 15.00
C LEU A 149 1.56 8.61 16.13
N ASP A 150 0.36 9.10 15.81
CA ASP A 150 -0.74 9.28 16.78
C ASP A 150 -1.12 7.95 17.45
N ARG A 151 -1.26 6.87 16.69
CA ARG A 151 -1.59 5.54 17.21
C ARG A 151 -0.50 4.95 18.12
N LEU A 152 0.75 5.30 17.86
CA LEU A 152 1.90 4.87 18.65
C LEU A 152 2.19 5.82 19.83
N GLY A 153 1.48 6.95 19.94
CA GLY A 153 1.73 7.98 20.95
C GLY A 153 3.07 8.71 20.74
N LEU A 154 3.55 8.77 19.50
CA LEU A 154 4.80 9.43 19.12
C LEU A 154 4.53 10.90 18.70
N THR A 155 5.53 11.75 18.90
CA THR A 155 5.46 13.19 18.61
C THR A 155 6.59 13.60 17.64
N ASP A 156 6.60 14.85 17.22
CA ASP A 156 7.68 15.41 16.40
C ASP A 156 9.06 15.28 17.05
N ALA A 157 9.13 15.24 18.37
CA ALA A 157 10.38 15.02 19.10
C ALA A 157 10.99 13.64 18.86
N ASP A 158 10.18 12.67 18.49
CA ASP A 158 10.57 11.27 18.26
C ASP A 158 11.04 11.01 16.82
N LEU A 159 10.82 11.94 15.89
CA LEU A 159 11.10 11.76 14.44
C LEU A 159 12.54 11.31 14.17
N SER A 160 13.53 11.80 14.95
CA SER A 160 14.94 11.39 14.83
C SER A 160 15.21 9.93 15.20
N THR A 161 14.23 9.24 15.81
CA THR A 161 14.30 7.83 16.23
C THR A 161 13.49 6.89 15.35
N ILE A 162 12.86 7.43 14.29
CA ILE A 162 11.98 6.72 13.39
C ILE A 162 12.67 6.53 12.05
N LEU A 163 12.56 5.33 11.50
CA LEU A 163 13.00 4.99 10.15
C LEU A 163 11.80 4.58 9.31
N MET A 164 11.63 5.20 8.15
CA MET A 164 10.69 4.74 7.12
C MET A 164 11.43 3.88 6.10
N VAL A 165 10.89 2.70 5.83
CA VAL A 165 11.38 1.74 4.82
C VAL A 165 10.30 1.60 3.76
N GLY A 166 10.65 1.96 2.53
CA GLY A 166 9.76 1.92 1.37
C GLY A 166 10.52 2.35 0.11
N ASP A 167 9.87 2.25 -1.04
CA ASP A 167 10.33 2.74 -2.33
C ASP A 167 9.76 4.14 -2.66
#